data_64194a53523b192772bff2479778d418
#
_entry.id   64194a53523b192772bff2479778d418
#
_cell.length_a   1.000
_cell.length_b   1.000
_cell.length_c   1.000
_cell.angle_alpha   90.00
_cell.angle_beta   90.00
_cell.angle_gamma   90.00
#
_symmetry.space_group_name_H-M   'P 1'
#
loop_
_entity.id
_entity.type
_entity.pdbx_description
1 polymer ?
#
loop_
_entity_poly.entity_id
_entity_poly.type
_entity_poly.pdbx_seq_one_letter_code
_entity_poly.pdbx_strand_id
1 'polypeptide(L)'
;MFIENIKQIYTNLTAAVNQILSSLFNDGVQISADKMSLIMAGFALLILLTCLLIWFWLRKRSLKNKAPQELSGRDKEKRLAQLEKERAKELELQIKQEEKLQQEKEAVQIAKAEEREKGLQEQIASMEEERRNQQVLEREIEKEAEIEEQPEKADSFIERLRNGVDKTRAHILNNLSEAVLGKKEIDEDLLDDLEEVLIGSDIGPETTQRILESITEKVERKELTNPQVLQKEIQLEIEKIMSKTYHVPGTSERKPLILLFVGVNGVGKTTTIGKIAAQYRQQGKKVLMGAGDTFRAAAIDQLEEWSKRADCDIVQKDPGSDPSAVMYETVQKGLDEDYDVVICDTAGRLHTKKNLMEELKKMIRVIRKLIPDAPHEVLLVLDATTGQNAIFQTREFLEAADLTGLVITKLDGTSKGGVVIGIVNEFDIPVRYIGIGEQVEDLRPFDAKQFTESLFA
;
A
#
# COMPACT_ATOMS: atom_id res chain seq x y z
N MET A 1 -40.21 -52.32 15.94
CA MET A 1 -41.10 -51.28 15.39
C MET A 1 -40.64 -49.85 15.66
N PHE A 2 -40.33 -49.41 16.94
CA PHE A 2 -39.91 -48.01 17.18
C PHE A 2 -38.52 -47.66 16.68
N ILE A 3 -37.56 -48.57 16.83
CA ILE A 3 -36.16 -48.42 16.35
C ILE A 3 -36.10 -48.43 14.80
N GLU A 4 -36.97 -49.24 14.19
CA GLU A 4 -37.07 -49.30 12.73
C GLU A 4 -37.67 -48.01 12.12
N ASN A 5 -38.68 -47.42 12.78
CA ASN A 5 -39.22 -46.11 12.35
C ASN A 5 -38.19 -44.98 12.48
N ILE A 6 -37.37 -45.00 13.53
CA ILE A 6 -36.30 -43.98 13.66
C ILE A 6 -35.21 -44.19 12.60
N LYS A 7 -34.84 -45.42 12.27
CA LYS A 7 -33.91 -45.70 11.14
C LYS A 7 -34.48 -45.23 9.81
N GLN A 8 -35.77 -45.50 9.60
CA GLN A 8 -36.46 -45.07 8.36
C GLN A 8 -36.51 -43.52 8.25
N ILE A 9 -36.77 -42.82 9.33
CA ILE A 9 -36.79 -41.34 9.36
C ILE A 9 -35.36 -40.79 9.12
N TYR A 10 -34.36 -41.42 9.71
CA TYR A 10 -32.95 -41.02 9.52
C TYR A 10 -32.50 -41.23 8.07
N THR A 11 -32.88 -42.37 7.46
CA THR A 11 -32.55 -42.66 6.06
C THR A 11 -33.24 -41.69 5.09
N ASN A 12 -34.52 -41.37 5.34
CA ASN A 12 -35.26 -40.42 4.54
C ASN A 12 -34.73 -38.98 4.67
N LEU A 13 -34.28 -38.57 5.87
CA LEU A 13 -33.68 -37.25 6.11
C LEU A 13 -32.33 -37.12 5.41
N THR A 14 -31.53 -38.19 5.47
CA THR A 14 -30.20 -38.21 4.81
C THR A 14 -30.35 -38.16 3.27
N ALA A 15 -31.33 -38.85 2.73
CA ALA A 15 -31.64 -38.80 1.29
C ALA A 15 -32.13 -37.40 0.85
N ALA A 16 -32.98 -36.74 1.64
CA ALA A 16 -33.45 -35.39 1.36
C ALA A 16 -32.30 -34.35 1.44
N VAL A 17 -31.41 -34.47 2.43
CA VAL A 17 -30.22 -33.60 2.56
C VAL A 17 -29.28 -33.79 1.36
N ASN A 18 -29.02 -35.02 0.95
CA ASN A 18 -28.19 -35.29 -0.22
C ASN A 18 -28.82 -34.78 -1.52
N GLN A 19 -30.16 -34.83 -1.65
CA GLN A 19 -30.86 -34.29 -2.80
C GLN A 19 -30.82 -32.75 -2.84
N ILE A 20 -30.90 -32.07 -1.71
CA ILE A 20 -30.75 -30.61 -1.60
C ILE A 20 -29.29 -30.20 -1.90
N LEU A 21 -28.32 -30.94 -1.38
CA LEU A 21 -26.90 -30.71 -1.67
C LEU A 21 -26.60 -30.90 -3.16
N SER A 22 -27.12 -31.95 -3.79
CA SER A 22 -26.90 -32.21 -5.23
C SER A 22 -27.55 -31.14 -6.13
N SER A 23 -28.70 -30.59 -5.75
CA SER A 23 -29.33 -29.48 -6.48
C SER A 23 -28.54 -28.18 -6.36
N LEU A 24 -27.97 -27.89 -5.18
CA LEU A 24 -27.13 -26.70 -4.95
C LEU A 24 -25.77 -26.77 -5.69
N PHE A 25 -25.24 -27.97 -5.89
CA PHE A 25 -23.98 -28.17 -6.63
C PHE A 25 -24.16 -28.14 -8.16
N ASN A 26 -25.37 -28.39 -8.66
CA ASN A 26 -25.64 -28.45 -10.10
C ASN A 26 -25.86 -27.06 -10.74
N ASP A 27 -26.14 -26.02 -9.95
CA ASP A 27 -26.44 -24.66 -10.43
C ASP A 27 -25.20 -23.74 -10.52
N GLY A 28 -23.98 -24.26 -10.40
CA GLY A 28 -22.75 -23.49 -10.64
C GLY A 28 -22.46 -22.35 -9.67
N VAL A 29 -23.12 -22.28 -8.52
CA VAL A 29 -22.92 -21.24 -7.52
C VAL A 29 -21.73 -21.61 -6.64
N GLN A 30 -20.61 -20.92 -6.76
CA GLN A 30 -19.48 -21.00 -5.81
C GLN A 30 -19.91 -20.43 -4.46
N ILE A 31 -20.20 -21.31 -3.52
CA ILE A 31 -20.47 -20.93 -2.13
C ILE A 31 -19.13 -20.80 -1.42
N SER A 32 -18.82 -19.64 -0.83
CA SER A 32 -17.60 -19.45 -0.05
C SER A 32 -17.57 -20.39 1.17
N ALA A 33 -16.38 -20.81 1.59
CA ALA A 33 -16.18 -21.75 2.70
C ALA A 33 -16.87 -21.30 4.00
N ASP A 34 -16.97 -19.99 4.23
CA ASP A 34 -17.66 -19.41 5.41
C ASP A 34 -19.16 -19.62 5.39
N LYS A 35 -19.80 -19.54 4.24
CA LYS A 35 -21.25 -19.82 4.09
C LYS A 35 -21.55 -21.30 4.24
N MET A 36 -20.67 -22.19 3.81
CA MET A 36 -20.80 -23.63 4.00
C MET A 36 -20.71 -24.01 5.46
N SER A 37 -19.78 -23.43 6.23
CA SER A 37 -19.64 -23.66 7.67
C SER A 37 -20.89 -23.21 8.46
N LEU A 38 -21.52 -22.09 8.04
CA LEU A 38 -22.74 -21.57 8.65
C LEU A 38 -23.95 -22.50 8.42
N ILE A 39 -24.08 -23.06 7.24
CA ILE A 39 -25.13 -24.04 6.88
C ILE A 39 -24.95 -25.34 7.68
N MET A 40 -23.71 -25.84 7.80
CA MET A 40 -23.43 -27.05 8.59
C MET A 40 -23.68 -26.84 10.09
N ALA A 41 -23.36 -25.66 10.63
CA ALA A 41 -23.67 -25.29 12.02
C ALA A 41 -25.19 -25.21 12.27
N GLY A 42 -25.96 -24.69 11.33
CA GLY A 42 -27.43 -24.65 11.39
C GLY A 42 -28.06 -26.04 11.44
N PHE A 43 -27.58 -26.98 10.63
CA PHE A 43 -28.03 -28.39 10.64
C PHE A 43 -27.67 -29.11 11.94
N ALA A 44 -26.48 -28.90 12.48
CA ALA A 44 -26.07 -29.48 13.75
C ALA A 44 -26.97 -28.98 14.93
N LEU A 45 -27.31 -27.69 14.94
CA LEU A 45 -28.19 -27.07 15.92
C LEU A 45 -29.61 -27.65 15.86
N LEU A 46 -30.12 -27.87 14.64
CA LEU A 46 -31.46 -28.45 14.44
C LEU A 46 -31.54 -29.91 14.96
N ILE A 47 -30.49 -30.69 14.73
CA ILE A 47 -30.39 -32.08 15.23
C ILE A 47 -30.34 -32.08 16.76
N LEU A 48 -29.59 -31.17 17.38
CA LEU A 48 -29.47 -31.03 18.83
C LEU A 48 -30.83 -30.66 19.46
N LEU A 49 -31.57 -29.76 18.87
CA LEU A 49 -32.92 -29.35 19.31
C LEU A 49 -33.92 -30.51 19.23
N THR A 50 -33.91 -31.28 18.17
CA THR A 50 -34.83 -32.44 18.05
C THR A 50 -34.48 -33.54 19.05
N CYS A 51 -33.22 -33.81 19.33
CA CYS A 51 -32.77 -34.74 20.37
C CYS A 51 -33.21 -34.28 21.78
N LEU A 52 -33.14 -32.99 22.09
CA LEU A 52 -33.58 -32.41 23.35
C LEU A 52 -35.12 -32.51 23.54
N LEU A 53 -35.86 -32.29 22.47
CA LEU A 53 -37.34 -32.43 22.52
C LEU A 53 -37.79 -33.89 22.77
N ILE A 54 -37.11 -34.85 22.12
CA ILE A 54 -37.35 -36.28 22.31
C ILE A 54 -36.95 -36.70 23.72
N TRP A 55 -35.83 -36.24 24.27
CA TRP A 55 -35.43 -36.52 25.64
C TRP A 55 -36.39 -35.94 26.67
N PHE A 56 -36.90 -34.72 26.47
CA PHE A 56 -37.88 -34.09 27.37
C PHE A 56 -39.22 -34.82 27.36
N TRP A 57 -39.66 -35.31 26.17
CA TRP A 57 -40.89 -36.10 26.06
C TRP A 57 -40.78 -37.48 26.73
N LEU A 58 -39.65 -38.15 26.60
CA LEU A 58 -39.39 -39.42 27.27
C LEU A 58 -39.32 -39.24 28.79
N ARG A 59 -38.71 -38.18 29.28
CA ARG A 59 -38.64 -37.82 30.72
C ARG A 59 -40.00 -37.53 31.29
N LYS A 60 -40.87 -36.86 30.57
CA LYS A 60 -42.27 -36.53 31.00
C LYS A 60 -43.14 -37.78 31.09
N ARG A 61 -42.85 -38.82 30.29
CA ARG A 61 -43.60 -40.10 30.28
C ARG A 61 -43.18 -40.99 31.44
N SER A 62 -41.92 -40.93 31.88
CA SER A 62 -41.40 -41.69 33.03
C SER A 62 -41.96 -41.21 34.39
N LEU A 63 -42.36 -39.94 34.48
CA LEU A 63 -42.83 -39.34 35.72
C LEU A 63 -44.33 -39.61 36.04
N LYS A 64 -45.08 -40.23 35.10
CA LYS A 64 -46.53 -40.50 35.29
C LYS A 64 -46.90 -41.86 35.95
N ASN A 65 -45.90 -42.71 36.20
CA ASN A 65 -46.18 -44.08 36.67
C ASN A 65 -45.61 -44.42 38.06
N LYS A 66 -45.75 -43.53 39.07
CA LYS A 66 -45.51 -43.93 40.47
C LYS A 66 -46.60 -43.29 41.39
N ALA A 67 -47.56 -44.07 41.75
CA ALA A 67 -48.45 -43.76 42.86
C ALA A 67 -47.76 -44.04 44.22
N PRO A 68 -48.02 -43.25 45.26
CA PRO A 68 -47.31 -43.42 46.53
C PRO A 68 -48.00 -44.47 47.44
N GLN A 69 -47.20 -45.38 47.97
CA GLN A 69 -47.51 -46.23 49.09
C GLN A 69 -47.24 -45.50 50.44
N GLU A 70 -48.17 -45.47 51.38
CA GLU A 70 -47.97 -44.94 52.71
C GLU A 70 -47.03 -45.79 53.55
N LEU A 71 -45.96 -45.17 54.07
CA LEU A 71 -44.94 -45.75 54.90
C LEU A 71 -45.09 -45.41 56.39
N SER A 72 -44.83 -46.41 57.22
CA SER A 72 -44.84 -46.38 58.69
C SER A 72 -43.87 -45.36 59.30
N GLY A 73 -44.11 -44.79 60.46
CA GLY A 73 -43.38 -43.67 61.09
C GLY A 73 -41.87 -43.88 61.22
N ARG A 74 -41.36 -45.13 61.45
CA ARG A 74 -39.93 -45.44 61.49
C ARG A 74 -39.21 -45.38 60.14
N ASP A 75 -39.92 -45.65 59.07
CA ASP A 75 -39.41 -45.57 57.76
C ASP A 75 -39.31 -44.12 57.21
N LYS A 76 -40.13 -43.24 57.72
CA LYS A 76 -40.07 -41.80 57.44
C LYS A 76 -38.80 -41.16 58.02
N GLU A 77 -38.43 -41.52 59.24
CA GLU A 77 -37.20 -40.97 59.86
C GLU A 77 -35.93 -41.44 59.16
N LYS A 78 -35.87 -42.72 58.78
CA LYS A 78 -34.73 -43.23 57.97
C LYS A 78 -34.65 -42.57 56.60
N ARG A 79 -35.76 -42.27 55.99
CA ARG A 79 -35.81 -41.63 54.69
C ARG A 79 -35.48 -40.14 54.77
N LEU A 80 -35.85 -39.43 55.86
CA LEU A 80 -35.40 -38.08 56.12
C LEU A 80 -33.87 -37.99 56.30
N ALA A 81 -33.31 -38.90 57.12
CA ALA A 81 -31.86 -38.96 57.34
C ALA A 81 -31.07 -39.32 56.04
N GLN A 82 -31.70 -40.12 55.16
CA GLN A 82 -31.11 -40.41 53.83
C GLN A 82 -31.17 -39.21 52.90
N LEU A 83 -32.30 -38.49 52.87
CA LEU A 83 -32.49 -37.24 52.08
C LEU A 83 -31.55 -36.12 52.55
N GLU A 84 -31.32 -36.01 53.87
CA GLU A 84 -30.35 -35.03 54.38
C GLU A 84 -28.93 -35.37 53.98
N LYS A 85 -28.56 -36.67 54.00
CA LYS A 85 -27.22 -37.11 53.49
C LYS A 85 -27.09 -36.91 51.99
N GLU A 86 -28.13 -37.11 51.20
CA GLU A 86 -28.12 -36.86 49.75
C GLU A 86 -28.01 -35.37 49.45
N ARG A 87 -28.80 -34.53 50.20
CA ARG A 87 -28.69 -33.05 50.08
C ARG A 87 -27.31 -32.53 50.50
N ALA A 88 -26.71 -33.07 51.54
CA ALA A 88 -25.37 -32.68 51.95
C ALA A 88 -24.31 -33.04 50.86
N LYS A 89 -24.43 -34.19 50.22
CA LYS A 89 -23.57 -34.59 49.10
C LYS A 89 -23.79 -33.74 47.84
N GLU A 90 -25.03 -33.40 47.55
CA GLU A 90 -25.35 -32.50 46.43
C GLU A 90 -24.78 -31.09 46.66
N LEU A 91 -24.90 -30.59 47.89
CA LEU A 91 -24.34 -29.27 48.26
C LEU A 91 -22.81 -29.24 48.18
N GLU A 92 -22.16 -30.32 48.65
CA GLU A 92 -20.72 -30.47 48.56
C GLU A 92 -20.23 -30.56 47.11
N LEU A 93 -21.05 -31.17 46.23
CA LEU A 93 -20.75 -31.25 44.80
C LEU A 93 -20.97 -29.89 44.14
N GLN A 94 -21.99 -29.12 44.52
CA GLN A 94 -22.24 -27.78 44.04
C GLN A 94 -21.12 -26.80 44.43
N ILE A 95 -20.67 -26.85 45.70
CA ILE A 95 -19.54 -26.04 46.16
C ILE A 95 -18.29 -26.34 45.37
N LYS A 96 -17.96 -27.61 45.14
CA LYS A 96 -16.81 -27.99 44.32
C LYS A 96 -16.93 -27.53 42.86
N GLN A 97 -18.14 -27.51 42.33
CA GLN A 97 -18.36 -27.02 40.95
C GLN A 97 -18.22 -25.48 40.88
N GLU A 98 -18.69 -24.78 41.90
CA GLU A 98 -18.54 -23.31 41.99
C GLU A 98 -17.08 -22.91 42.19
N GLU A 99 -16.34 -23.61 43.07
CA GLU A 99 -14.89 -23.37 43.25
C GLU A 99 -14.10 -23.60 41.95
N LYS A 100 -14.45 -24.67 41.23
CA LYS A 100 -13.79 -24.96 39.93
C LYS A 100 -14.10 -23.90 38.88
N LEU A 101 -15.35 -23.43 38.84
CA LEU A 101 -15.78 -22.36 37.94
C LEU A 101 -15.10 -21.03 38.26
N GLN A 102 -14.89 -20.79 39.57
CA GLN A 102 -14.20 -19.58 40.02
C GLN A 102 -12.71 -19.62 39.67
N GLN A 103 -12.04 -20.76 39.84
CA GLN A 103 -10.66 -20.97 39.40
C GLN A 103 -10.50 -20.83 37.87
N GLU A 104 -11.46 -21.35 37.10
CA GLU A 104 -11.42 -21.17 35.62
C GLU A 104 -11.61 -19.69 35.22
N LYS A 105 -12.47 -18.94 35.92
CA LYS A 105 -12.65 -17.51 35.68
C LYS A 105 -11.41 -16.70 36.03
N GLU A 106 -10.73 -17.02 37.13
CA GLU A 106 -9.48 -16.37 37.53
C GLU A 106 -8.35 -16.68 36.53
N ALA A 107 -8.24 -17.93 36.08
CA ALA A 107 -7.26 -18.31 35.08
C ALA A 107 -7.47 -17.58 33.74
N VAL A 108 -8.73 -17.40 33.32
CA VAL A 108 -9.05 -16.62 32.11
C VAL A 108 -8.72 -15.13 32.27
N GLN A 109 -8.91 -14.58 33.48
CA GLN A 109 -8.54 -13.18 33.75
C GLN A 109 -7.02 -12.97 33.74
N ILE A 110 -6.26 -13.92 34.33
CA ILE A 110 -4.81 -13.89 34.31
C ILE A 110 -4.29 -13.98 32.87
N ALA A 111 -4.79 -14.94 32.07
CA ALA A 111 -4.40 -15.08 30.67
C ALA A 111 -4.67 -13.82 29.83
N LYS A 112 -5.82 -13.16 30.08
CA LYS A 112 -6.14 -11.88 29.41
C LYS A 112 -5.24 -10.73 29.88
N ALA A 113 -4.80 -10.74 31.13
CA ALA A 113 -3.87 -9.75 31.64
C ALA A 113 -2.46 -9.94 31.03
N GLU A 114 -1.99 -11.17 30.94
CA GLU A 114 -0.72 -11.52 30.28
C GLU A 114 -0.70 -11.19 28.78
N GLU A 115 -1.83 -11.41 28.09
CA GLU A 115 -1.97 -11.05 26.68
C GLU A 115 -1.94 -9.52 26.46
N ARG A 116 -2.58 -8.77 27.39
CA ARG A 116 -2.51 -7.30 27.39
C ARG A 116 -1.11 -6.76 27.69
N GLU A 117 -0.43 -7.40 28.63
CA GLU A 117 0.95 -7.02 29.00
C GLU A 117 1.93 -7.28 27.84
N LYS A 118 1.76 -8.41 27.12
CA LYS A 118 2.51 -8.72 25.91
C LYS A 118 2.25 -7.68 24.79
N GLY A 119 0.98 -7.35 24.56
CA GLY A 119 0.63 -6.32 23.58
C GLY A 119 1.18 -4.94 23.93
N LEU A 120 1.25 -4.61 25.21
CA LEU A 120 1.84 -3.37 25.68
C LEU A 120 3.38 -3.36 25.51
N GLN A 121 4.04 -4.48 25.78
CA GLN A 121 5.48 -4.63 25.55
C GLN A 121 5.85 -4.53 24.07
N GLU A 122 5.03 -5.12 23.17
CA GLU A 122 5.22 -4.97 21.72
C GLU A 122 5.02 -3.51 21.25
N GLN A 123 4.06 -2.79 21.83
CA GLN A 123 3.89 -1.35 21.56
C GLN A 123 5.04 -0.51 22.07
N ILE A 124 5.56 -0.79 23.26
CA ILE A 124 6.73 -0.10 23.83
C ILE A 124 7.96 -0.37 22.96
N ALA A 125 8.19 -1.60 22.53
CA ALA A 125 9.30 -1.95 21.65
C ALA A 125 9.24 -1.23 20.30
N SER A 126 8.04 -1.14 19.70
CA SER A 126 7.85 -0.39 18.45
C SER A 126 8.08 1.12 18.62
N MET A 127 7.63 1.70 19.74
CA MET A 127 7.89 3.11 20.05
C MET A 127 9.38 3.41 20.35
N GLU A 128 10.08 2.46 20.98
CA GLU A 128 11.53 2.59 21.20
C GLU A 128 12.33 2.48 19.89
N GLU A 129 11.88 1.64 18.97
CA GLU A 129 12.47 1.51 17.63
C GLU A 129 12.22 2.78 16.80
N GLU A 130 11.00 3.33 16.83
CA GLU A 130 10.70 4.63 16.22
C GLU A 130 11.51 5.76 16.80
N ARG A 131 11.68 5.79 18.13
CA ARG A 131 12.49 6.81 18.80
C ARG A 131 13.98 6.69 18.48
N ARG A 132 14.49 5.46 18.31
CA ARG A 132 15.86 5.20 17.86
C ARG A 132 16.08 5.65 16.42
N ASN A 133 15.10 5.42 15.55
CA ASN A 133 15.14 5.89 14.17
C ASN A 133 15.06 7.42 14.08
N GLN A 134 14.28 8.07 14.97
CA GLN A 134 14.28 9.53 15.10
C GLN A 134 15.63 10.08 15.56
N GLN A 135 16.27 9.47 16.55
CA GLN A 135 17.61 9.90 17.02
C GLN A 135 18.71 9.69 15.98
N VAL A 136 18.59 8.68 15.14
CA VAL A 136 19.50 8.49 13.99
C VAL A 136 19.28 9.60 12.96
N LEU A 137 18.03 9.93 12.67
CA LEU A 137 17.67 11.01 11.76
C LEU A 137 18.12 12.38 12.28
N GLU A 138 17.94 12.66 13.58
CA GLU A 138 18.43 13.89 14.22
C GLU A 138 19.97 14.03 14.14
N ARG A 139 20.71 12.93 14.34
CA ARG A 139 22.18 12.92 14.20
C ARG A 139 22.64 13.06 12.75
N GLU A 140 21.89 12.56 11.80
CA GLU A 140 22.16 12.79 10.37
C GLU A 140 21.90 14.25 10.00
N ILE A 141 20.82 14.85 10.53
CA ILE A 141 20.50 16.26 10.39
C ILE A 141 21.58 17.18 11.01
N GLU A 142 22.06 16.85 12.23
CA GLU A 142 23.15 17.61 12.86
C GLU A 142 24.47 17.50 12.08
N LYS A 143 24.79 16.33 11.53
CA LYS A 143 25.96 16.16 10.66
C LYS A 143 25.85 16.92 9.34
N GLU A 144 24.66 17.03 8.78
CA GLU A 144 24.42 17.83 7.58
C GLU A 144 24.55 19.34 7.87
N ALA A 145 24.13 19.81 9.05
CA ALA A 145 24.28 21.21 9.44
C ALA A 145 25.77 21.60 9.68
N GLU A 146 26.61 20.67 10.14
CA GLU A 146 28.05 20.92 10.28
C GLU A 146 28.81 20.91 8.93
N ILE A 147 28.22 20.39 7.84
CA ILE A 147 28.79 20.37 6.49
C ILE A 147 28.56 21.73 5.76
N GLU A 148 27.63 22.58 6.22
CA GLU A 148 27.28 23.86 5.56
C GLU A 148 28.36 24.97 5.63
N GLU A 149 29.49 24.79 6.30
CA GLU A 149 30.54 25.84 6.41
C GLU A 149 31.73 25.69 5.44
N GLN A 150 31.70 24.77 4.44
CA GLN A 150 32.74 24.75 3.40
C GLN A 150 32.19 25.23 2.07
N PRO A 151 32.86 26.19 1.38
CA PRO A 151 32.44 26.59 0.05
C PRO A 151 32.68 25.42 -0.91
N GLU A 152 31.64 24.63 -1.16
CA GLU A 152 31.65 23.61 -2.17
C GLU A 152 31.97 24.24 -3.54
N LYS A 153 33.02 23.72 -4.18
CA LYS A 153 33.14 23.81 -5.62
C LYS A 153 31.84 23.27 -6.18
N ALA A 154 31.08 24.14 -6.84
CA ALA A 154 29.80 23.80 -7.43
C ALA A 154 30.01 22.77 -8.53
N ASP A 155 30.03 21.48 -8.15
CA ASP A 155 29.82 20.41 -9.12
C ASP A 155 28.52 20.70 -9.82
N SER A 156 28.56 20.87 -11.13
CA SER A 156 27.33 21.18 -11.85
C SER A 156 26.31 20.08 -11.58
N PHE A 157 25.02 20.41 -11.50
CA PHE A 157 23.98 19.41 -11.34
C PHE A 157 24.11 18.26 -12.35
N ILE A 158 24.63 18.56 -13.53
CA ILE A 158 24.91 17.59 -14.62
C ILE A 158 25.94 16.55 -14.18
N GLU A 159 27.01 16.95 -13.46
CA GLU A 159 27.99 15.99 -12.93
C GLU A 159 27.37 15.11 -11.85
N ARG A 160 26.56 15.68 -10.96
CA ARG A 160 25.84 14.90 -9.94
C ARG A 160 24.78 13.96 -10.58
N LEU A 161 24.08 14.41 -11.60
CA LEU A 161 23.16 13.57 -12.37
C LEU A 161 23.93 12.42 -13.06
N ARG A 162 25.06 12.72 -13.71
CA ARG A 162 25.91 11.73 -14.36
C ARG A 162 26.42 10.68 -13.36
N ASN A 163 26.88 11.12 -12.20
CA ASN A 163 27.30 10.22 -11.11
C ASN A 163 26.10 9.42 -10.55
N GLY A 164 24.94 10.03 -10.46
CA GLY A 164 23.71 9.38 -10.01
C GLY A 164 23.24 8.25 -10.92
N VAL A 165 23.35 8.43 -12.25
CA VAL A 165 22.97 7.40 -13.22
C VAL A 165 24.12 6.49 -13.66
N ASP A 166 25.30 6.62 -13.05
CA ASP A 166 26.52 5.92 -13.49
C ASP A 166 26.38 4.39 -13.54
N LYS A 167 25.69 3.80 -12.54
CA LYS A 167 25.41 2.36 -12.51
C LYS A 167 24.52 1.92 -13.68
N THR A 168 23.47 2.69 -13.98
CA THR A 168 22.56 2.44 -15.11
C THR A 168 23.32 2.62 -16.43
N ARG A 169 24.10 3.70 -16.53
CA ARG A 169 24.95 3.99 -17.69
C ARG A 169 25.95 2.86 -17.96
N ALA A 170 26.73 2.47 -16.94
CA ALA A 170 27.72 1.41 -17.08
C ALA A 170 27.07 0.10 -17.54
N HIS A 171 25.89 -0.23 -17.02
CA HIS A 171 25.16 -1.43 -17.43
C HIS A 171 24.75 -1.37 -18.91
N ILE A 172 24.17 -0.26 -19.35
CA ILE A 172 23.77 -0.08 -20.76
C ILE A 172 24.98 -0.08 -21.69
N LEU A 173 26.01 0.75 -21.43
CA LEU A 173 27.12 0.95 -22.34
C LEU A 173 28.01 -0.28 -22.45
N ASN A 174 28.29 -0.98 -21.35
CA ASN A 174 29.15 -2.18 -21.40
C ASN A 174 28.47 -3.27 -22.25
N ASN A 175 27.20 -3.57 -21.99
CA ASN A 175 26.46 -4.61 -22.70
C ASN A 175 26.25 -4.21 -24.19
N LEU A 176 25.93 -2.94 -24.45
CA LEU A 176 25.79 -2.45 -25.83
C LEU A 176 27.13 -2.53 -26.61
N SER A 177 28.24 -2.18 -25.94
CA SER A 177 29.57 -2.28 -26.56
C SER A 177 29.96 -3.73 -26.88
N GLU A 178 29.60 -4.67 -25.98
CA GLU A 178 29.82 -6.10 -26.22
C GLU A 178 28.97 -6.62 -27.38
N ALA A 179 27.69 -6.24 -27.47
CA ALA A 179 26.82 -6.63 -28.56
C ALA A 179 27.30 -6.16 -29.94
N VAL A 180 27.84 -4.94 -30.01
CA VAL A 180 28.32 -4.34 -31.27
C VAL A 180 29.75 -4.79 -31.63
N LEU A 181 30.51 -5.36 -30.66
CA LEU A 181 31.93 -5.69 -30.87
C LEU A 181 32.11 -6.74 -31.98
N GLY A 182 32.88 -6.38 -33.02
CA GLY A 182 33.19 -7.26 -34.15
C GLY A 182 32.08 -7.41 -35.19
N LYS A 183 30.92 -6.84 -35.01
CA LYS A 183 29.82 -6.81 -35.97
C LYS A 183 30.15 -5.81 -37.11
N LYS A 184 29.87 -6.21 -38.35
CA LYS A 184 30.08 -5.38 -39.56
C LYS A 184 28.79 -4.82 -40.12
N GLU A 185 27.71 -5.47 -39.88
CA GLU A 185 26.35 -5.15 -40.39
C GLU A 185 25.35 -5.29 -39.22
N ILE A 186 24.21 -4.65 -39.36
CA ILE A 186 23.11 -4.77 -38.43
C ILE A 186 22.24 -5.91 -38.93
N ASP A 187 22.40 -7.07 -38.33
CA ASP A 187 21.68 -8.31 -38.62
C ASP A 187 20.65 -8.62 -37.51
N GLU A 188 19.86 -9.67 -37.71
CA GLU A 188 18.86 -10.11 -36.72
C GLU A 188 19.53 -10.50 -35.40
N ASP A 189 20.67 -11.18 -35.41
CA ASP A 189 21.41 -11.58 -34.21
C ASP A 189 21.81 -10.35 -33.37
N LEU A 190 22.23 -9.26 -34.03
CA LEU A 190 22.56 -8.03 -33.32
C LEU A 190 21.33 -7.34 -32.74
N LEU A 191 20.17 -7.41 -33.42
CA LEU A 191 18.92 -6.86 -32.89
C LEU A 191 18.43 -7.65 -31.69
N ASP A 192 18.59 -8.96 -31.68
CA ASP A 192 18.28 -9.83 -30.53
C ASP A 192 19.19 -9.52 -29.33
N ASP A 193 20.52 -9.37 -29.57
CA ASP A 193 21.45 -8.94 -28.54
C ASP A 193 21.08 -7.58 -27.95
N LEU A 194 20.62 -6.63 -28.78
CA LEU A 194 20.15 -5.32 -28.33
C LEU A 194 18.87 -5.42 -27.51
N GLU A 195 17.96 -6.33 -27.86
CA GLU A 195 16.75 -6.59 -27.08
C GLU A 195 17.10 -7.01 -25.65
N GLU A 196 18.03 -7.98 -25.49
CA GLU A 196 18.50 -8.42 -24.18
C GLU A 196 19.11 -7.28 -23.36
N VAL A 197 19.93 -6.44 -23.99
CA VAL A 197 20.57 -5.28 -23.33
C VAL A 197 19.53 -4.29 -22.81
N LEU A 198 18.55 -3.94 -23.62
CA LEU A 198 17.53 -2.95 -23.26
C LEU A 198 16.59 -3.48 -22.18
N ILE A 199 16.14 -4.74 -22.29
CA ILE A 199 15.33 -5.40 -21.26
C ILE A 199 16.10 -5.53 -19.94
N GLY A 200 17.37 -5.97 -20.02
CA GLY A 200 18.26 -6.09 -18.87
C GLY A 200 18.54 -4.77 -18.16
N SER A 201 18.33 -3.64 -18.84
CA SER A 201 18.43 -2.28 -18.29
C SER A 201 17.11 -1.76 -17.68
N ASP A 202 16.14 -2.63 -17.43
CA ASP A 202 14.80 -2.31 -16.90
C ASP A 202 13.94 -1.37 -17.79
N ILE A 203 14.29 -1.19 -19.07
CA ILE A 203 13.51 -0.35 -20.01
C ILE A 203 12.11 -0.95 -20.25
N GLY A 204 11.99 -2.27 -20.17
CA GLY A 204 10.75 -2.99 -20.34
C GLY A 204 10.49 -3.41 -21.80
N PRO A 205 9.75 -4.52 -22.01
CA PRO A 205 9.61 -5.17 -23.32
C PRO A 205 8.91 -4.29 -24.37
N GLU A 206 7.83 -3.60 -24.00
CA GLU A 206 7.08 -2.77 -24.95
C GLU A 206 7.91 -1.59 -25.47
N THR A 207 8.69 -0.97 -24.59
CA THR A 207 9.56 0.16 -24.95
C THR A 207 10.75 -0.30 -25.75
N THR A 208 11.33 -1.44 -25.38
CA THR A 208 12.41 -2.09 -26.13
C THR A 208 11.96 -2.41 -27.56
N GLN A 209 10.82 -3.05 -27.72
CA GLN A 209 10.24 -3.34 -29.03
C GLN A 209 10.07 -2.07 -29.87
N ARG A 210 9.54 -1.00 -29.32
CA ARG A 210 9.37 0.29 -30.01
C ARG A 210 10.70 0.86 -30.50
N ILE A 211 11.74 0.79 -29.65
CA ILE A 211 13.09 1.27 -30.02
C ILE A 211 13.65 0.41 -31.16
N LEU A 212 13.54 -0.91 -31.08
CA LEU A 212 14.02 -1.84 -32.09
C LEU A 212 13.27 -1.69 -33.42
N GLU A 213 11.94 -1.53 -33.39
CA GLU A 213 11.14 -1.24 -34.60
C GLU A 213 11.62 0.01 -35.31
N SER A 214 11.89 1.10 -34.57
CA SER A 214 12.44 2.33 -35.15
C SER A 214 13.84 2.13 -35.75
N ILE A 215 14.68 1.34 -35.12
CA ILE A 215 16.01 0.99 -35.63
C ILE A 215 15.90 0.14 -36.91
N THR A 216 15.06 -0.90 -36.88
CA THR A 216 14.83 -1.81 -38.01
C THR A 216 14.29 -1.06 -39.23
N GLU A 217 13.32 -0.15 -39.05
CA GLU A 217 12.86 0.70 -40.16
C GLU A 217 13.99 1.53 -40.80
N LYS A 218 14.92 2.07 -40.00
CA LYS A 218 16.07 2.84 -40.52
C LYS A 218 17.07 1.94 -41.24
N VAL A 219 17.28 0.71 -40.76
CA VAL A 219 18.10 -0.29 -41.42
C VAL A 219 17.53 -0.70 -42.78
N GLU A 220 16.21 -1.00 -42.83
CA GLU A 220 15.53 -1.36 -44.09
C GLU A 220 15.59 -0.22 -45.13
N ARG A 221 15.50 1.02 -44.67
CA ARG A 221 15.62 2.23 -45.52
C ARG A 221 17.07 2.55 -45.92
N LYS A 222 18.06 1.78 -45.44
CA LYS A 222 19.49 2.01 -45.59
C LYS A 222 19.95 3.37 -45.03
N GLU A 223 19.22 3.93 -44.10
CA GLU A 223 19.60 5.14 -43.38
C GLU A 223 20.59 4.81 -42.26
N LEU A 224 20.54 3.59 -41.76
CA LEU A 224 21.41 3.07 -40.70
C LEU A 224 22.07 1.78 -41.17
N THR A 225 23.38 1.82 -41.39
CA THR A 225 24.13 0.66 -41.88
C THR A 225 25.33 0.27 -41.02
N ASN A 226 25.78 1.19 -40.17
CA ASN A 226 26.96 1.01 -39.33
C ASN A 226 26.56 0.68 -37.88
N PRO A 227 26.90 -0.51 -37.35
CA PRO A 227 26.63 -0.87 -35.95
C PRO A 227 27.20 0.12 -34.94
N GLN A 228 28.28 0.80 -35.23
CA GLN A 228 28.91 1.74 -34.28
C GLN A 228 28.10 3.01 -34.03
N VAL A 229 27.10 3.32 -34.84
CA VAL A 229 26.21 4.46 -34.62
C VAL A 229 24.90 4.08 -33.89
N LEU A 230 24.67 2.77 -33.62
CA LEU A 230 23.49 2.28 -32.91
C LEU A 230 23.29 2.91 -31.53
N GLN A 231 24.39 3.08 -30.78
CA GLN A 231 24.34 3.77 -29.50
C GLN A 231 23.70 5.17 -29.64
N LYS A 232 24.08 5.90 -30.67
CA LYS A 232 23.55 7.24 -30.91
C LYS A 232 22.08 7.21 -31.32
N GLU A 233 21.70 6.22 -32.14
CA GLU A 233 20.30 6.04 -32.56
C GLU A 233 19.40 5.65 -31.39
N ILE A 234 19.83 4.72 -30.53
CA ILE A 234 19.13 4.36 -29.30
C ILE A 234 18.99 5.60 -28.40
N GLN A 235 20.04 6.38 -28.23
CA GLN A 235 20.00 7.62 -27.47
C GLN A 235 18.94 8.58 -28.01
N LEU A 236 18.87 8.79 -29.32
CA LEU A 236 17.91 9.69 -29.95
C LEU A 236 16.45 9.20 -29.79
N GLU A 237 16.21 7.89 -29.92
CA GLU A 237 14.87 7.34 -29.72
C GLU A 237 14.43 7.45 -28.23
N ILE A 238 15.34 7.23 -27.29
CA ILE A 238 15.06 7.44 -25.85
C ILE A 238 14.80 8.93 -25.57
N GLU A 239 15.61 9.84 -26.13
CA GLU A 239 15.36 11.29 -25.98
C GLU A 239 13.99 11.70 -26.53
N LYS A 240 13.60 11.15 -27.67
CA LYS A 240 12.27 11.37 -28.26
C LYS A 240 11.12 10.84 -27.40
N ILE A 241 11.30 9.67 -26.77
CA ILE A 241 10.34 9.13 -25.81
C ILE A 241 10.23 10.06 -24.59
N MET A 242 11.37 10.47 -24.03
CA MET A 242 11.43 11.25 -22.80
C MET A 242 11.04 12.71 -23.00
N SER A 243 11.12 13.23 -24.22
CA SER A 243 10.77 14.63 -24.57
C SER A 243 9.26 14.86 -24.69
N LYS A 244 8.44 13.87 -24.34
CA LYS A 244 6.98 14.07 -24.31
C LYS A 244 6.61 15.17 -23.32
N THR A 245 6.18 16.28 -23.82
CA THR A 245 5.76 17.43 -23.02
C THR A 245 4.25 17.40 -22.84
N TYR A 246 3.81 17.04 -21.65
CA TYR A 246 2.44 17.30 -21.25
C TYR A 246 2.36 18.75 -20.76
N HIS A 247 1.74 19.59 -21.56
CA HIS A 247 1.48 20.96 -21.16
C HIS A 247 0.18 20.99 -20.36
N VAL A 248 0.26 21.26 -19.05
CA VAL A 248 -0.94 21.58 -18.25
C VAL A 248 -1.27 23.05 -18.52
N PRO A 249 -2.32 23.36 -19.31
CA PRO A 249 -2.61 24.73 -19.69
C PRO A 249 -2.85 25.60 -18.46
N GLY A 250 -2.19 26.75 -18.38
CA GLY A 250 -2.47 27.78 -17.39
C GLY A 250 -2.01 27.48 -15.96
N THR A 251 -1.11 26.52 -15.71
CA THR A 251 -0.61 26.28 -14.36
C THR A 251 0.20 27.45 -13.80
N SER A 252 0.88 28.20 -14.66
CA SER A 252 1.66 29.39 -14.27
C SER A 252 0.78 30.60 -13.88
N GLU A 253 -0.48 30.65 -14.29
CA GLU A 253 -1.41 31.78 -14.05
C GLU A 253 -2.41 31.48 -12.93
N ARG A 254 -2.44 30.24 -12.40
CA ARG A 254 -3.41 29.82 -11.39
C ARG A 254 -2.99 30.23 -9.98
N LYS A 255 -3.94 30.75 -9.22
CA LYS A 255 -3.75 31.18 -7.85
C LYS A 255 -4.95 30.79 -6.99
N PRO A 256 -4.80 29.89 -6.03
CA PRO A 256 -3.61 29.07 -5.76
C PRO A 256 -3.39 27.94 -6.80
N LEU A 257 -2.13 27.66 -7.11
CA LEU A 257 -1.75 26.43 -7.81
C LEU A 257 -1.83 25.25 -6.84
N ILE A 258 -2.69 24.27 -7.12
CA ILE A 258 -2.89 23.09 -6.25
C ILE A 258 -2.09 21.91 -6.80
N LEU A 259 -1.10 21.45 -6.03
CA LEU A 259 -0.27 20.30 -6.32
C LEU A 259 -0.64 19.15 -5.37
N LEU A 260 -0.98 17.97 -5.90
CA LEU A 260 -1.28 16.77 -5.12
C LEU A 260 -0.18 15.73 -5.35
N PHE A 261 0.49 15.30 -4.29
CA PHE A 261 1.55 14.31 -4.34
C PHE A 261 1.01 12.94 -3.94
N VAL A 262 1.20 11.95 -4.79
CA VAL A 262 0.77 10.57 -4.59
C VAL A 262 1.95 9.61 -4.75
N GLY A 263 1.83 8.38 -4.24
CA GLY A 263 2.86 7.36 -4.32
C GLY A 263 2.92 6.49 -3.07
N VAL A 264 3.65 5.39 -3.10
CA VAL A 264 3.75 4.46 -1.98
C VAL A 264 4.63 5.02 -0.85
N ASN A 265 4.61 4.37 0.33
CA ASN A 265 5.48 4.78 1.43
C ASN A 265 6.96 4.52 1.09
N GLY A 266 7.85 5.41 1.57
CA GLY A 266 9.30 5.28 1.40
C GLY A 266 9.85 5.74 0.05
N VAL A 267 9.02 6.17 -0.90
CA VAL A 267 9.48 6.70 -2.21
C VAL A 267 10.01 8.13 -2.13
N GLY A 268 9.94 8.80 -0.99
CA GLY A 268 10.42 10.18 -0.83
C GLY A 268 9.37 11.27 -1.06
N LYS A 269 8.04 10.98 -0.95
CA LYS A 269 6.97 11.99 -1.13
C LYS A 269 7.17 13.23 -0.26
N THR A 270 7.22 13.04 1.07
CA THR A 270 7.31 14.15 2.03
C THR A 270 8.58 14.97 1.83
N THR A 271 9.72 14.31 1.56
CA THR A 271 11.00 14.97 1.21
C THR A 271 10.87 15.77 -0.09
N THR A 272 10.26 15.21 -1.12
CA THR A 272 10.02 15.89 -2.40
C THR A 272 9.14 17.14 -2.21
N ILE A 273 8.06 17.01 -1.43
CA ILE A 273 7.17 18.12 -1.09
C ILE A 273 7.95 19.25 -0.42
N GLY A 274 8.77 18.93 0.58
CA GLY A 274 9.60 19.93 1.27
C GLY A 274 10.57 20.65 0.34
N LYS A 275 11.24 19.91 -0.54
CA LYS A 275 12.17 20.49 -1.54
C LYS A 275 11.46 21.40 -2.53
N ILE A 276 10.31 20.99 -3.06
CA ILE A 276 9.51 21.78 -4.00
C ILE A 276 8.96 23.04 -3.31
N ALA A 277 8.50 22.91 -2.07
CA ALA A 277 8.06 24.06 -1.29
C ALA A 277 9.17 25.09 -1.08
N ALA A 278 10.38 24.64 -0.73
CA ALA A 278 11.55 25.49 -0.59
C ALA A 278 11.89 26.20 -1.92
N GLN A 279 11.82 25.51 -3.05
CA GLN A 279 12.06 26.10 -4.37
C GLN A 279 11.02 27.19 -4.73
N TYR A 280 9.73 26.97 -4.42
CA TYR A 280 8.70 28.00 -4.63
C TYR A 280 8.91 29.20 -3.70
N ARG A 281 9.31 28.96 -2.44
CA ARG A 281 9.66 30.03 -1.50
C ARG A 281 10.84 30.87 -1.96
N GLN A 282 11.90 30.22 -2.50
CA GLN A 282 13.04 30.92 -3.11
C GLN A 282 12.63 31.80 -4.31
N GLN A 283 11.54 31.45 -5.00
CA GLN A 283 10.94 32.26 -6.07
C GLN A 283 10.02 33.37 -5.52
N GLY A 284 9.94 33.55 -4.19
CA GLY A 284 9.10 34.56 -3.54
C GLY A 284 7.61 34.22 -3.48
N LYS A 285 7.22 32.95 -3.74
CA LYS A 285 5.82 32.50 -3.69
C LYS A 285 5.37 32.26 -2.24
N LYS A 286 4.12 32.55 -1.94
CA LYS A 286 3.47 32.19 -0.68
C LYS A 286 2.98 30.75 -0.78
N VAL A 287 3.55 29.84 0.04
CA VAL A 287 3.31 28.40 -0.05
C VAL A 287 2.60 27.89 1.19
N LEU A 288 1.61 27.01 1.00
CA LEU A 288 0.89 26.30 2.05
C LEU A 288 1.02 24.79 1.83
N MET A 289 1.36 24.04 2.89
CA MET A 289 1.40 22.58 2.85
C MET A 289 0.22 21.98 3.60
N GLY A 290 -0.30 20.84 3.12
CA GLY A 290 -1.37 20.07 3.77
C GLY A 290 -0.91 18.65 4.10
N ALA A 291 -0.93 18.29 5.40
CA ALA A 291 -0.48 16.99 5.91
C ALA A 291 -1.60 15.93 5.77
N GLY A 292 -1.76 15.34 4.59
CA GLY A 292 -2.80 14.33 4.32
C GLY A 292 -2.40 12.90 4.66
N ASP A 293 -1.15 12.57 4.97
CA ASP A 293 -0.76 11.28 5.56
C ASP A 293 -1.07 11.27 7.06
N THR A 294 -2.35 11.32 7.40
CA THR A 294 -2.83 11.41 8.79
C THR A 294 -2.68 10.10 9.57
N PHE A 295 -2.39 9.00 8.91
CA PHE A 295 -2.20 7.70 9.57
C PHE A 295 -0.86 7.56 10.25
N ARG A 296 0.14 8.35 9.83
CA ARG A 296 1.50 8.27 10.34
C ARG A 296 1.85 9.56 11.06
N ALA A 297 1.88 9.50 12.41
CA ALA A 297 2.29 10.66 13.21
C ALA A 297 3.66 11.20 12.76
N ALA A 298 4.64 10.32 12.57
CA ALA A 298 5.96 10.69 12.09
C ALA A 298 5.96 11.35 10.69
N ALA A 299 4.98 11.07 9.82
CA ALA A 299 4.88 11.73 8.52
C ALA A 299 4.36 13.17 8.66
N ILE A 300 3.43 13.40 9.60
CA ILE A 300 2.96 14.74 9.95
C ILE A 300 4.12 15.56 10.51
N ASP A 301 4.85 15.00 11.49
CA ASP A 301 6.01 15.67 12.12
C ASP A 301 7.09 15.98 11.08
N GLN A 302 7.38 15.05 10.17
CA GLN A 302 8.34 15.26 9.09
C GLN A 302 7.91 16.39 8.15
N LEU A 303 6.63 16.47 7.79
CA LEU A 303 6.14 17.55 6.93
C LEU A 303 6.17 18.89 7.67
N GLU A 304 5.90 18.91 8.97
CA GLU A 304 6.02 20.10 9.83
C GLU A 304 7.47 20.58 9.87
N GLU A 305 8.44 19.68 9.99
CA GLU A 305 9.86 20.04 9.96
C GLU A 305 10.25 20.65 8.62
N TRP A 306 9.78 20.07 7.51
CA TRP A 306 9.97 20.66 6.19
C TRP A 306 9.30 22.02 6.04
N SER A 307 8.12 22.25 6.65
CA SER A 307 7.47 23.55 6.62
C SER A 307 8.30 24.63 7.30
N LYS A 308 8.92 24.30 8.45
CA LYS A 308 9.84 25.18 9.18
C LYS A 308 11.09 25.48 8.36
N ARG A 309 11.72 24.46 7.76
CA ARG A 309 12.92 24.62 6.91
C ARG A 309 12.66 25.46 5.67
N ALA A 310 11.52 25.25 5.03
CA ALA A 310 11.14 25.96 3.81
C ALA A 310 10.48 27.32 4.07
N ASP A 311 10.30 27.72 5.34
CA ASP A 311 9.56 28.93 5.75
C ASP A 311 8.15 28.97 5.11
N CYS A 312 7.40 27.86 5.22
CA CYS A 312 6.06 27.68 4.69
C CYS A 312 5.04 27.45 5.78
N ASP A 313 3.79 27.82 5.54
CA ASP A 313 2.68 27.47 6.42
C ASP A 313 2.24 26.03 6.19
N ILE A 314 1.67 25.41 7.24
CA ILE A 314 1.14 24.05 7.18
C ILE A 314 -0.26 23.96 7.78
N VAL A 315 -1.10 23.09 7.21
CA VAL A 315 -2.36 22.63 7.78
C VAL A 315 -2.19 21.16 8.15
N GLN A 316 -2.37 20.87 9.43
CA GLN A 316 -2.28 19.51 9.97
C GLN A 316 -3.39 19.27 10.99
N LYS A 317 -3.71 18.02 11.25
CA LYS A 317 -4.67 17.57 12.25
C LYS A 317 -4.07 16.42 13.05
N ASP A 318 -4.74 16.09 14.16
CA ASP A 318 -4.34 14.95 14.98
C ASP A 318 -4.24 13.65 14.15
N PRO A 319 -3.29 12.78 14.47
CA PRO A 319 -3.14 11.49 13.82
C PRO A 319 -4.47 10.71 13.83
N GLY A 320 -4.82 10.08 12.70
CA GLY A 320 -6.07 9.37 12.50
C GLY A 320 -7.26 10.23 12.06
N SER A 321 -7.08 11.53 11.88
CA SER A 321 -8.09 12.41 11.29
C SER A 321 -8.41 12.02 9.83
N ASP A 322 -9.59 12.41 9.32
CA ASP A 322 -9.96 12.20 7.91
C ASP A 322 -9.03 13.01 6.97
N PRO A 323 -8.22 12.35 6.12
CA PRO A 323 -7.35 13.04 5.18
C PRO A 323 -8.08 14.03 4.27
N SER A 324 -9.30 13.71 3.88
CA SER A 324 -10.12 14.59 3.04
C SER A 324 -10.53 15.87 3.76
N ALA A 325 -10.66 15.85 5.09
CA ALA A 325 -10.94 17.05 5.88
C ALA A 325 -9.69 17.94 5.96
N VAL A 326 -8.49 17.37 6.02
CA VAL A 326 -7.23 18.12 5.94
C VAL A 326 -7.12 18.79 4.58
N MET A 327 -7.38 18.05 3.48
CA MET A 327 -7.34 18.60 2.12
C MET A 327 -8.32 19.77 1.93
N TYR A 328 -9.56 19.60 2.40
CA TYR A 328 -10.56 20.65 2.33
C TYR A 328 -10.07 21.93 3.01
N GLU A 329 -9.62 21.81 4.25
CA GLU A 329 -9.15 22.93 5.06
C GLU A 329 -7.91 23.60 4.48
N THR A 330 -6.97 22.78 3.95
CA THR A 330 -5.77 23.29 3.28
C THR A 330 -6.12 24.11 2.05
N VAL A 331 -6.98 23.61 1.16
CA VAL A 331 -7.36 24.32 -0.06
C VAL A 331 -8.21 25.54 0.28
N GLN A 332 -9.13 25.43 1.25
CA GLN A 332 -9.94 26.57 1.71
C GLN A 332 -9.07 27.69 2.27
N LYS A 333 -8.12 27.37 3.16
CA LYS A 333 -7.15 28.33 3.68
C LYS A 333 -6.29 28.94 2.56
N GLY A 334 -5.90 28.10 1.58
CA GLY A 334 -5.17 28.56 0.40
C GLY A 334 -5.90 29.65 -0.39
N LEU A 335 -7.22 29.50 -0.52
CA LEU A 335 -8.09 30.48 -1.15
C LEU A 335 -8.31 31.74 -0.28
N ASP A 336 -8.66 31.55 1.00
CA ASP A 336 -9.05 32.61 1.91
C ASP A 336 -7.89 33.58 2.22
N GLU A 337 -6.66 33.05 2.28
CA GLU A 337 -5.46 33.82 2.61
C GLU A 337 -4.56 34.13 1.41
N ASP A 338 -5.05 33.92 0.18
CA ASP A 338 -4.39 34.27 -1.08
C ASP A 338 -2.98 33.67 -1.26
N TYR A 339 -2.85 32.36 -1.03
CA TYR A 339 -1.61 31.63 -1.30
C TYR A 339 -1.37 31.48 -2.81
N ASP A 340 -0.09 31.48 -3.21
CA ASP A 340 0.29 31.23 -4.60
C ASP A 340 0.29 29.74 -4.94
N VAL A 341 0.76 28.89 -3.99
CA VAL A 341 0.89 27.46 -4.17
C VAL A 341 0.38 26.71 -2.93
N VAL A 342 -0.41 25.67 -3.15
CA VAL A 342 -0.87 24.73 -2.13
C VAL A 342 -0.37 23.34 -2.48
N ILE A 343 0.38 22.72 -1.58
CA ILE A 343 0.98 21.40 -1.77
C ILE A 343 0.35 20.41 -0.81
N CYS A 344 -0.26 19.35 -1.36
CA CYS A 344 -1.00 18.34 -0.63
C CYS A 344 -0.21 17.04 -0.57
N ASP A 345 0.19 16.59 0.63
CA ASP A 345 0.74 15.25 0.87
C ASP A 345 -0.37 14.20 0.99
N THR A 346 -0.10 12.94 0.68
CA THR A 346 -1.06 11.85 0.81
C THR A 346 -0.42 10.62 1.46
N ALA A 347 -1.26 9.77 2.07
CA ALA A 347 -0.84 8.44 2.52
C ALA A 347 -0.33 7.58 1.35
N GLY A 348 0.53 6.59 1.65
CA GLY A 348 1.12 5.71 0.64
C GLY A 348 1.03 4.21 0.97
N ARG A 349 0.01 3.76 1.69
CA ARG A 349 -0.12 2.37 2.17
C ARG A 349 -0.65 1.43 1.09
N LEU A 350 0.22 0.91 0.21
CA LEU A 350 -0.19 0.04 -0.88
C LEU A 350 -0.74 -1.33 -0.43
N HIS A 351 -0.38 -1.83 0.76
CA HIS A 351 -0.91 -3.10 1.29
C HIS A 351 -2.41 -3.04 1.63
N THR A 352 -2.99 -1.85 1.79
CA THR A 352 -4.44 -1.59 1.85
C THR A 352 -4.94 -0.90 0.58
N LYS A 353 -4.48 -1.36 -0.57
CA LYS A 353 -4.62 -0.79 -1.90
C LYS A 353 -6.00 -0.21 -2.20
N LYS A 354 -7.06 -1.00 -2.01
CA LYS A 354 -8.43 -0.55 -2.30
C LYS A 354 -8.83 0.68 -1.47
N ASN A 355 -8.48 0.69 -0.19
CA ASN A 355 -8.81 1.79 0.70
C ASN A 355 -8.03 3.06 0.32
N LEU A 356 -6.74 2.92 0.00
CA LEU A 356 -5.90 4.04 -0.44
C LEU A 356 -6.45 4.70 -1.71
N MET A 357 -6.83 3.91 -2.72
CA MET A 357 -7.36 4.44 -3.97
C MET A 357 -8.72 5.13 -3.78
N GLU A 358 -9.60 4.59 -2.95
CA GLU A 358 -10.88 5.25 -2.60
C GLU A 358 -10.67 6.53 -1.79
N GLU A 359 -9.69 6.55 -0.89
CA GLU A 359 -9.31 7.74 -0.13
C GLU A 359 -8.77 8.84 -1.06
N LEU A 360 -7.89 8.49 -1.99
CA LEU A 360 -7.37 9.41 -2.99
C LEU A 360 -8.49 10.00 -3.86
N LYS A 361 -9.40 9.17 -4.37
CA LYS A 361 -10.59 9.64 -5.11
C LYS A 361 -11.47 10.57 -4.28
N LYS A 362 -11.59 10.29 -2.98
CA LYS A 362 -12.35 11.15 -2.06
C LYS A 362 -11.66 12.50 -1.88
N MET A 363 -10.35 12.53 -1.67
CA MET A 363 -9.56 13.77 -1.55
C MET A 363 -9.70 14.63 -2.81
N ILE A 364 -9.50 14.07 -4.00
CA ILE A 364 -9.67 14.79 -5.27
C ILE A 364 -11.09 15.37 -5.40
N ARG A 365 -12.10 14.57 -5.07
CA ARG A 365 -13.50 15.03 -5.10
C ARG A 365 -13.75 16.21 -4.16
N VAL A 366 -13.12 16.21 -2.99
CA VAL A 366 -13.27 17.28 -2.01
C VAL A 366 -12.55 18.56 -2.48
N ILE A 367 -11.37 18.44 -3.06
CA ILE A 367 -10.63 19.55 -3.67
C ILE A 367 -11.47 20.18 -4.80
N ARG A 368 -12.04 19.36 -5.69
CA ARG A 368 -12.87 19.80 -6.82
C ARG A 368 -14.16 20.52 -6.40
N LYS A 369 -14.64 20.36 -5.17
CA LYS A 369 -15.77 21.15 -4.65
C LYS A 369 -15.41 22.59 -4.40
N LEU A 370 -14.16 22.91 -4.10
CA LEU A 370 -13.66 24.26 -3.86
C LEU A 370 -13.17 24.90 -5.16
N ILE A 371 -12.41 24.13 -5.95
CA ILE A 371 -11.85 24.56 -7.23
C ILE A 371 -12.13 23.44 -8.24
N PRO A 372 -13.08 23.62 -9.19
CA PRO A 372 -13.57 22.54 -10.06
C PRO A 372 -12.51 21.87 -10.95
N ASP A 373 -11.47 22.60 -11.35
CA ASP A 373 -10.38 22.12 -12.18
C ASP A 373 -9.11 21.69 -11.39
N ALA A 374 -9.17 21.75 -10.05
CA ALA A 374 -8.10 21.26 -9.18
C ALA A 374 -8.29 19.74 -8.82
N PRO A 375 -7.22 19.05 -8.39
CA PRO A 375 -5.84 19.52 -8.35
C PRO A 375 -5.31 19.83 -9.75
N HIS A 376 -4.49 20.89 -9.86
CA HIS A 376 -3.96 21.33 -11.15
C HIS A 376 -2.82 20.45 -11.65
N GLU A 377 -2.05 19.87 -10.71
CA GLU A 377 -1.12 18.79 -10.97
C GLU A 377 -1.30 17.67 -9.95
N VAL A 378 -1.29 16.43 -10.44
CA VAL A 378 -1.21 15.21 -9.64
C VAL A 378 0.10 14.53 -9.97
N LEU A 379 1.05 14.59 -9.04
CA LEU A 379 2.42 14.15 -9.23
C LEU A 379 2.64 12.81 -8.53
N LEU A 380 2.92 11.77 -9.31
CA LEU A 380 3.28 10.46 -8.79
C LEU A 380 4.77 10.42 -8.49
N VAL A 381 5.12 10.21 -7.22
CA VAL A 381 6.50 10.04 -6.79
C VAL A 381 6.87 8.56 -6.85
N LEU A 382 7.94 8.25 -7.57
CA LEU A 382 8.46 6.91 -7.81
C LEU A 382 9.93 6.81 -7.38
N ASP A 383 10.25 5.71 -6.73
CA ASP A 383 11.61 5.34 -6.36
C ASP A 383 12.24 4.52 -7.52
N ALA A 384 13.27 5.04 -8.18
CA ALA A 384 13.92 4.39 -9.30
C ALA A 384 14.54 3.02 -8.94
N THR A 385 14.87 2.78 -7.66
CA THR A 385 15.45 1.50 -7.22
C THR A 385 14.45 0.34 -7.30
N THR A 386 13.16 0.62 -7.40
CA THR A 386 12.10 -0.40 -7.44
C THR A 386 11.99 -1.10 -8.80
N GLY A 387 12.63 -0.58 -9.86
CA GLY A 387 12.61 -1.17 -11.20
C GLY A 387 11.19 -1.39 -11.71
N GLN A 388 10.89 -2.53 -12.31
CA GLN A 388 9.59 -2.88 -12.91
C GLN A 388 8.38 -2.72 -11.98
N ASN A 389 8.58 -2.76 -10.65
CA ASN A 389 7.49 -2.49 -9.70
C ASN A 389 6.94 -1.05 -9.82
N ALA A 390 7.74 -0.09 -10.30
CA ALA A 390 7.28 1.28 -10.53
C ALA A 390 6.21 1.34 -11.64
N ILE A 391 6.28 0.49 -12.65
CA ILE A 391 5.26 0.36 -13.71
C ILE A 391 3.92 -0.07 -13.10
N PHE A 392 3.93 -1.10 -12.24
CA PHE A 392 2.71 -1.55 -11.55
C PHE A 392 2.14 -0.46 -10.65
N GLN A 393 2.97 0.26 -9.92
CA GLN A 393 2.54 1.40 -9.10
C GLN A 393 1.88 2.48 -9.97
N THR A 394 2.48 2.85 -11.09
CA THR A 394 1.94 3.86 -12.01
C THR A 394 0.55 3.46 -12.51
N ARG A 395 0.39 2.21 -12.95
CA ARG A 395 -0.89 1.67 -13.43
C ARG A 395 -1.98 1.77 -12.35
N GLU A 396 -1.65 1.42 -11.11
CA GLU A 396 -2.56 1.46 -9.98
C GLU A 396 -3.02 2.89 -9.65
N PHE A 397 -2.09 3.83 -9.62
CA PHE A 397 -2.43 5.22 -9.33
C PHE A 397 -3.22 5.87 -10.46
N LEU A 398 -3.00 5.49 -11.73
CA LEU A 398 -3.80 5.93 -12.87
C LEU A 398 -5.27 5.54 -12.77
N GLU A 399 -5.60 4.40 -12.15
CA GLU A 399 -7.00 3.99 -11.92
C GLU A 399 -7.72 4.91 -10.89
N ALA A 400 -6.96 5.62 -10.08
CA ALA A 400 -7.49 6.44 -8.99
C ALA A 400 -7.45 7.94 -9.26
N ALA A 401 -6.51 8.40 -10.08
CA ALA A 401 -6.27 9.81 -10.33
C ALA A 401 -5.74 10.06 -11.75
N ASP A 402 -6.10 11.22 -12.29
CA ASP A 402 -5.56 11.72 -13.56
C ASP A 402 -4.13 12.25 -13.30
N LEU A 403 -3.12 11.38 -13.42
CA LEU A 403 -1.72 11.73 -13.21
C LEU A 403 -1.26 12.74 -14.28
N THR A 404 -0.64 13.84 -13.87
CA THR A 404 -0.15 14.88 -14.77
C THR A 404 1.37 14.88 -14.90
N GLY A 405 2.07 14.17 -14.03
CA GLY A 405 3.52 14.08 -14.08
C GLY A 405 4.11 13.10 -13.08
N LEU A 406 5.35 12.76 -13.32
CA LEU A 406 6.15 11.88 -12.49
C LEU A 406 7.25 12.66 -11.77
N VAL A 407 7.54 12.25 -10.54
CA VAL A 407 8.75 12.66 -9.82
C VAL A 407 9.57 11.41 -9.56
N ILE A 408 10.77 11.38 -10.10
CA ILE A 408 11.67 10.24 -9.97
C ILE A 408 12.70 10.54 -8.89
N THR A 409 12.79 9.68 -7.89
CA THR A 409 13.70 9.82 -6.75
C THR A 409 14.73 8.69 -6.73
N LYS A 410 15.81 8.87 -5.98
CA LYS A 410 16.84 7.85 -5.69
C LYS A 410 17.53 7.26 -6.93
N LEU A 411 17.67 8.05 -7.98
CA LEU A 411 18.38 7.63 -9.19
C LEU A 411 19.84 7.29 -8.92
N ASP A 412 20.46 7.95 -7.96
CA ASP A 412 21.85 7.74 -7.53
C ASP A 412 22.12 6.36 -6.89
N GLY A 413 21.06 5.66 -6.50
CA GLY A 413 21.16 4.35 -5.84
C GLY A 413 21.13 3.13 -6.77
N THR A 414 20.81 3.27 -8.07
CA THR A 414 20.33 2.13 -8.87
C THR A 414 20.97 1.96 -10.25
N SER A 415 21.04 0.69 -10.69
CA SER A 415 21.26 0.33 -12.11
C SER A 415 19.95 0.21 -12.91
N LYS A 416 18.79 0.44 -12.27
CA LYS A 416 17.45 0.22 -12.83
C LYS A 416 16.79 1.50 -13.36
N GLY A 417 17.57 2.56 -13.58
CA GLY A 417 17.05 3.85 -14.04
C GLY A 417 16.34 3.81 -15.40
N GLY A 418 16.56 2.76 -16.20
CA GLY A 418 15.86 2.52 -17.47
C GLY A 418 14.35 2.39 -17.32
N VAL A 419 13.85 1.97 -16.16
CA VAL A 419 12.40 1.85 -15.90
C VAL A 419 11.64 3.16 -16.13
N VAL A 420 12.29 4.31 -15.92
CA VAL A 420 11.68 5.63 -16.14
C VAL A 420 11.28 5.80 -17.62
N ILE A 421 12.13 5.31 -18.54
CA ILE A 421 11.87 5.34 -19.99
C ILE A 421 10.65 4.49 -20.31
N GLY A 422 10.58 3.29 -19.72
CA GLY A 422 9.45 2.38 -19.84
C GLY A 422 8.13 3.02 -19.39
N ILE A 423 8.12 3.65 -18.23
CA ILE A 423 6.92 4.29 -17.67
C ILE A 423 6.43 5.44 -18.56
N VAL A 424 7.34 6.31 -19.02
CA VAL A 424 6.98 7.43 -19.90
C VAL A 424 6.40 6.92 -21.22
N ASN A 425 6.98 5.85 -21.77
CA ASN A 425 6.49 5.27 -23.02
C ASN A 425 5.12 4.60 -22.87
N GLU A 426 4.92 3.80 -21.82
CA GLU A 426 3.71 3.01 -21.61
C GLU A 426 2.50 3.87 -21.25
N PHE A 427 2.68 4.87 -20.38
CA PHE A 427 1.56 5.62 -19.82
C PHE A 427 1.41 7.04 -20.37
N ASP A 428 2.33 7.50 -21.19
CA ASP A 428 2.34 8.85 -21.78
C ASP A 428 2.33 9.98 -20.73
N ILE A 429 2.94 9.73 -19.56
CA ILE A 429 3.03 10.69 -18.46
C ILE A 429 4.44 11.29 -18.45
N PRO A 430 4.60 12.62 -18.51
CA PRO A 430 5.91 13.25 -18.51
C PRO A 430 6.58 13.18 -17.14
N VAL A 431 7.91 13.09 -17.12
CA VAL A 431 8.69 13.35 -15.91
C VAL A 431 8.72 14.85 -15.67
N ARG A 432 8.36 15.28 -14.45
CA ARG A 432 8.39 16.67 -14.02
C ARG A 432 9.65 17.03 -13.25
N TYR A 433 10.04 16.14 -12.35
CA TYR A 433 11.20 16.36 -11.49
C TYR A 433 12.03 15.09 -11.38
N ILE A 434 13.31 15.29 -11.17
CA ILE A 434 14.30 14.24 -10.95
C ILE A 434 15.10 14.54 -9.68
N GLY A 435 15.20 13.55 -8.79
CA GLY A 435 15.93 13.62 -7.51
C GLY A 435 17.13 12.68 -7.52
N ILE A 436 18.30 13.24 -7.22
CA ILE A 436 19.61 12.56 -7.26
C ILE A 436 20.37 12.67 -5.93
N GLY A 437 19.69 12.95 -4.84
CA GLY A 437 20.29 13.09 -3.53
C GLY A 437 19.34 13.76 -2.53
N GLU A 438 19.85 14.16 -1.38
CA GLU A 438 19.05 14.61 -0.22
C GLU A 438 18.88 16.13 -0.13
N GLN A 439 19.76 16.93 -0.74
CA GLN A 439 19.70 18.41 -0.67
C GLN A 439 18.54 18.98 -1.48
N VAL A 440 18.11 20.21 -1.18
CA VAL A 440 17.03 20.89 -1.93
C VAL A 440 17.41 21.03 -3.41
N GLU A 441 18.67 21.29 -3.70
CA GLU A 441 19.26 21.48 -5.02
C GLU A 441 19.34 20.17 -5.83
N ASP A 442 19.24 19.01 -5.16
CA ASP A 442 19.26 17.69 -5.79
C ASP A 442 17.93 17.30 -6.43
N LEU A 443 16.89 18.08 -6.22
CA LEU A 443 15.62 17.96 -6.93
C LEU A 443 15.50 19.06 -7.98
N ARG A 444 15.48 18.67 -9.27
CA ARG A 444 15.40 19.62 -10.38
C ARG A 444 14.23 19.33 -11.32
N PRO A 445 13.72 20.33 -12.02
CA PRO A 445 12.89 20.09 -13.18
C PRO A 445 13.61 19.15 -14.17
N PHE A 446 12.88 18.23 -14.74
CA PHE A 446 13.43 17.21 -15.64
C PHE A 446 13.76 17.83 -17.01
N ASP A 447 14.92 17.48 -17.53
CA ASP A 447 15.37 17.78 -18.89
C ASP A 447 15.71 16.47 -19.61
N ALA A 448 14.94 16.13 -20.63
CA ALA A 448 15.08 14.87 -21.37
C ALA A 448 16.43 14.72 -22.04
N LYS A 449 16.98 15.81 -22.59
CA LYS A 449 18.27 15.81 -23.27
C LYS A 449 19.40 15.58 -22.27
N GLN A 450 19.44 16.34 -21.16
CA GLN A 450 20.46 16.19 -20.12
C GLN A 450 20.43 14.80 -19.50
N PHE A 451 19.23 14.27 -19.24
CA PHE A 451 19.06 12.91 -18.71
C PHE A 451 19.61 11.86 -19.69
N THR A 452 19.23 11.95 -20.96
CA THR A 452 19.67 11.00 -21.99
C THR A 452 21.17 11.10 -22.26
N GLU A 453 21.71 12.32 -22.32
CA GLU A 453 23.16 12.52 -22.44
C GLU A 453 23.91 11.92 -21.23
N SER A 454 23.35 12.02 -20.01
CA SER A 454 23.97 11.43 -18.81
C SER A 454 23.98 9.89 -18.83
N LEU A 455 23.04 9.25 -19.54
CA LEU A 455 22.98 7.79 -19.70
C LEU A 455 23.95 7.27 -20.78
N PHE A 456 24.37 8.08 -21.76
CA PHE A 456 25.13 7.63 -22.92
C PHE A 456 26.47 8.36 -23.09
N ALA A 457 26.80 9.37 -22.28
CA ALA A 457 28.02 10.19 -22.40
C ALA A 457 29.24 9.66 -21.61
#